data_606a591e81d06ee96ca79cd91cb4c7f9
#
_entry.id   606a591e81d06ee96ca79cd91cb4c7f9
#
_cell.length_a   1.000
_cell.length_b   1.000
_cell.length_c   1.000
_cell.angle_alpha   90.00
_cell.angle_beta   90.00
_cell.angle_gamma   90.00
#
_symmetry.space_group_name_H-M   'P 1'
#
loop_
_entity.id
_entity.type
_entity.pdbx_description
1 polymer ?
#
loop_
_entity_poly.entity_id
_entity_poly.type
_entity_poly.pdbx_seq_one_letter_code
_entity_poly.pdbx_strand_id
1 'polypeptide(L)'
;MCIRDSYKFEANIVRASGKIIEAGHLSRGFKPVYWCENCLSALAEAEVEYLEKESTAIDLLFPIESEVIESLFGTKLTSEVFIATWTTTPWTLPGNKAMSINPDFDYDLIEIEINSSKKSLVVSSNLLEKTLERYKLEKFNSLGQVKGKELVGLNCKHPFLDQESLIISSSHVTDEIGTGFVHTAPAHGLEDYEACRDYDFDNSSLVQADG
;
A
#
# COMPACT_ATOMS: atom_id res chain seq x y z
N MET A 1 -16.68 -29.26 38.90
CA MET A 1 -17.80 -28.35 38.66
C MET A 1 -17.21 -27.05 38.08
N CYS A 2 -17.55 -26.74 36.86
CA CYS A 2 -17.13 -25.47 36.25
C CYS A 2 -18.04 -24.33 36.77
N ILE A 3 -17.49 -23.44 37.58
CA ILE A 3 -18.22 -22.24 38.04
C ILE A 3 -18.48 -21.24 36.95
N ARG A 4 -17.97 -21.48 35.72
CA ARG A 4 -18.11 -20.63 34.55
C ARG A 4 -19.36 -20.89 33.72
N ASP A 5 -20.07 -21.98 33.96
CA ASP A 5 -21.26 -22.44 33.23
C ASP A 5 -22.58 -22.16 33.97
N SER A 6 -22.56 -21.36 35.03
CA SER A 6 -23.77 -20.92 35.68
C SER A 6 -24.39 -19.72 35.00
N TYR A 7 -25.71 -19.69 34.85
CA TYR A 7 -26.47 -18.55 34.31
C TYR A 7 -26.11 -17.21 34.96
N LYS A 8 -25.81 -17.24 36.28
CA LYS A 8 -25.39 -16.03 37.01
C LYS A 8 -24.02 -15.53 36.51
N PHE A 9 -23.08 -16.44 36.19
CA PHE A 9 -21.76 -16.08 35.71
C PHE A 9 -21.86 -15.50 34.28
N GLU A 10 -22.62 -16.14 33.41
CA GLU A 10 -22.89 -15.65 32.04
C GLU A 10 -23.54 -14.26 32.06
N ALA A 11 -24.57 -14.07 32.90
CA ALA A 11 -25.20 -12.77 33.06
C ALA A 11 -24.24 -11.69 33.57
N ASN A 12 -23.26 -12.05 34.42
CA ASN A 12 -22.23 -11.10 34.87
C ASN A 12 -21.25 -10.72 33.77
N ILE A 13 -20.89 -11.66 32.87
CA ILE A 13 -20.07 -11.35 31.69
C ILE A 13 -20.78 -10.34 30.81
N VAL A 14 -22.05 -10.55 30.49
CA VAL A 14 -22.85 -9.62 29.68
C VAL A 14 -22.96 -8.24 30.35
N ARG A 15 -23.18 -8.17 31.66
CA ARG A 15 -23.21 -6.90 32.40
C ARG A 15 -21.86 -6.19 32.41
N ALA A 16 -20.75 -6.95 32.53
CA ALA A 16 -19.42 -6.36 32.45
C ALA A 16 -19.13 -5.79 31.06
N SER A 17 -19.49 -6.53 30.01
CA SER A 17 -19.40 -6.05 28.61
C SER A 17 -20.24 -4.79 28.39
N GLY A 18 -21.47 -4.75 28.95
CA GLY A 18 -22.33 -3.56 28.90
C GLY A 18 -21.66 -2.32 29.49
N LYS A 19 -20.99 -2.46 30.64
CA LYS A 19 -20.25 -1.35 31.28
C LYS A 19 -19.07 -0.87 30.43
N ILE A 20 -18.38 -1.76 29.71
CA ILE A 20 -17.30 -1.42 28.79
C ILE A 20 -17.86 -0.60 27.61
N ILE A 21 -19.01 -1.00 27.08
CA ILE A 21 -19.71 -0.29 26.00
C ILE A 21 -20.17 1.10 26.46
N GLU A 22 -20.84 1.17 27.64
CA GLU A 22 -21.31 2.42 28.23
C GLU A 22 -20.17 3.41 28.50
N ALA A 23 -18.99 2.90 28.85
CA ALA A 23 -17.77 3.71 29.04
C ALA A 23 -17.11 4.15 27.72
N GLY A 24 -17.63 3.79 26.54
CA GLY A 24 -17.12 4.19 25.24
C GLY A 24 -15.88 3.43 24.77
N HIS A 25 -15.54 2.32 25.42
CA HIS A 25 -14.35 1.51 25.06
C HIS A 25 -14.61 0.53 23.91
N LEU A 26 -15.83 0.42 23.42
CA LEU A 26 -16.20 -0.41 22.28
C LEU A 26 -16.83 0.46 21.18
N SER A 27 -16.23 0.44 20.01
CA SER A 27 -16.76 1.08 18.80
C SER A 27 -16.89 0.06 17.68
N ARG A 28 -17.83 0.29 16.77
CA ARG A 28 -17.93 -0.48 15.53
C ARG A 28 -17.02 0.12 14.48
N GLY A 29 -16.22 -0.71 13.84
CA GLY A 29 -15.31 -0.30 12.77
C GLY A 29 -15.04 -1.44 11.81
N PHE A 30 -14.23 -1.16 10.80
CA PHE A 30 -13.76 -2.13 9.81
C PHE A 30 -12.24 -2.18 9.89
N LYS A 31 -11.67 -3.37 9.78
CA LYS A 31 -10.24 -3.60 9.60
C LYS A 31 -10.02 -4.91 8.83
N PRO A 32 -8.92 -5.08 8.10
CA PRO A 32 -8.55 -6.36 7.51
C PRO A 32 -8.46 -7.45 8.57
N VAL A 33 -8.98 -8.63 8.24
CA VAL A 33 -8.92 -9.84 9.10
C VAL A 33 -8.57 -11.04 8.25
N TYR A 34 -7.95 -12.05 8.85
CA TYR A 34 -7.80 -13.35 8.21
C TYR A 34 -9.17 -13.96 7.98
N TRP A 35 -9.40 -14.44 6.78
CA TRP A 35 -10.69 -14.96 6.35
C TRP A 35 -10.54 -16.32 5.68
N CYS A 36 -11.40 -17.27 6.02
CA CYS A 36 -11.50 -18.56 5.34
C CYS A 36 -12.68 -18.55 4.40
N GLU A 37 -12.42 -18.61 3.09
CA GLU A 37 -13.44 -18.67 2.04
C GLU A 37 -14.31 -19.93 2.09
N ASN A 38 -13.72 -21.06 2.54
CA ASN A 38 -14.45 -22.33 2.66
C ASN A 38 -15.38 -22.35 3.88
N CYS A 39 -14.96 -21.73 4.99
CA CYS A 39 -15.75 -21.68 6.23
C CYS A 39 -16.67 -20.44 6.27
N LEU A 40 -16.46 -19.48 5.38
CA LEU A 40 -17.13 -18.17 5.37
C LEU A 40 -17.04 -17.49 6.73
N SER A 41 -15.86 -17.52 7.33
CA SER A 41 -15.61 -17.05 8.70
C SER A 41 -14.25 -16.38 8.86
N ALA A 42 -14.18 -15.38 9.74
CA ALA A 42 -12.91 -14.83 10.20
C ALA A 42 -12.13 -15.88 11.00
N LEU A 43 -10.81 -15.85 10.87
CA LEU A 43 -9.89 -16.70 11.60
C LEU A 43 -9.17 -15.89 12.70
N ALA A 44 -8.92 -16.52 13.84
CA ALA A 44 -7.94 -16.03 14.78
C ALA A 44 -6.53 -16.26 14.23
N GLU A 45 -5.55 -15.45 14.65
CA GLU A 45 -4.16 -15.56 14.19
C GLU A 45 -3.58 -16.98 14.43
N ALA A 46 -3.95 -17.62 15.55
CA ALA A 46 -3.51 -18.97 15.87
C ALA A 46 -4.11 -20.09 14.97
N GLU A 47 -5.11 -19.76 14.16
CA GLU A 47 -5.75 -20.67 13.22
C GLU A 47 -5.19 -20.55 11.79
N VAL A 48 -4.27 -19.58 11.58
CA VAL A 48 -3.65 -19.33 10.28
C VAL A 48 -2.45 -20.24 10.12
N GLU A 49 -2.43 -20.98 9.00
CA GLU A 49 -1.29 -21.77 8.58
C GLU A 49 -0.61 -21.10 7.38
N TYR A 50 0.72 -21.02 7.40
CA TYR A 50 1.51 -20.43 6.33
C TYR A 50 2.13 -21.52 5.48
N LEU A 51 1.94 -21.41 4.18
CA LEU A 51 2.54 -22.29 3.18
C LEU A 51 3.37 -21.47 2.20
N GLU A 52 4.50 -22.02 1.78
CA GLU A 52 5.25 -21.41 0.70
C GLU A 52 4.48 -21.53 -0.61
N LYS A 53 4.35 -20.41 -1.31
CA LYS A 53 3.62 -20.31 -2.58
C LYS A 53 4.40 -19.41 -3.53
N GLU A 54 4.55 -19.84 -4.78
CA GLU A 54 5.01 -18.97 -5.85
C GLU A 54 3.93 -17.94 -6.19
N SER A 55 4.34 -16.67 -6.22
CA SER A 55 3.48 -15.56 -6.59
C SER A 55 4.11 -14.77 -7.73
N THR A 56 3.28 -14.31 -8.66
CA THR A 56 3.73 -13.41 -9.73
C THR A 56 3.95 -12.03 -9.15
N ALA A 57 5.20 -11.55 -9.23
CA ALA A 57 5.52 -10.17 -8.94
C ALA A 57 5.45 -9.34 -10.22
N ILE A 58 4.90 -8.14 -10.13
CA ILE A 58 4.84 -7.20 -11.25
C ILE A 58 5.35 -5.82 -10.85
N ASP A 59 5.91 -5.13 -11.82
CA ASP A 59 6.18 -3.70 -11.74
C ASP A 59 5.11 -2.93 -12.51
N LEU A 60 4.66 -1.81 -11.95
CA LEU A 60 3.67 -0.92 -12.55
C LEU A 60 4.18 0.52 -12.57
N LEU A 61 3.69 1.27 -13.53
CA LEU A 61 3.97 2.67 -13.68
C LEU A 61 2.67 3.47 -13.48
N PHE A 62 2.62 4.25 -12.42
CA PHE A 62 1.53 5.17 -12.11
C PHE A 62 1.84 6.53 -12.73
N PRO A 63 1.07 7.02 -13.71
CA PRO A 63 1.29 8.34 -14.27
C PRO A 63 1.15 9.44 -13.23
N ILE A 64 2.00 10.44 -13.29
CA ILE A 64 1.92 11.65 -12.46
C ILE A 64 2.07 12.89 -13.34
N GLU A 65 1.46 14.00 -12.97
CA GLU A 65 1.51 15.26 -13.69
C GLU A 65 2.95 15.78 -13.82
N SER A 66 3.41 15.96 -15.07
CA SER A 66 4.80 16.36 -15.36
C SER A 66 5.15 17.71 -14.76
N GLU A 67 4.24 18.69 -14.79
CA GLU A 67 4.45 20.05 -14.29
C GLU A 67 4.74 20.06 -12.78
N VAL A 68 4.11 19.17 -12.02
CA VAL A 68 4.34 19.03 -10.58
C VAL A 68 5.75 18.51 -10.31
N ILE A 69 6.15 17.49 -11.05
CA ILE A 69 7.49 16.89 -10.94
C ILE A 69 8.58 17.84 -11.44
N GLU A 70 8.35 18.55 -12.54
CA GLU A 70 9.26 19.59 -13.04
C GLU A 70 9.53 20.68 -11.98
N SER A 71 8.47 21.12 -11.32
CA SER A 71 8.58 22.14 -10.26
C SER A 71 9.36 21.61 -9.06
N LEU A 72 9.09 20.35 -8.67
CA LEU A 72 9.70 19.74 -7.50
C LEU A 72 11.20 19.44 -7.70
N PHE A 73 11.55 18.88 -8.85
CA PHE A 73 12.94 18.52 -9.17
C PHE A 73 13.75 19.66 -9.83
N GLY A 74 13.10 20.76 -10.15
CA GLY A 74 13.76 21.91 -10.78
C GLY A 74 14.30 21.63 -12.19
N THR A 75 13.69 20.69 -12.91
CA THR A 75 14.12 20.26 -14.24
C THR A 75 12.95 20.24 -15.22
N LYS A 76 13.22 20.42 -16.52
CA LYS A 76 12.21 20.26 -17.55
C LYS A 76 12.24 18.86 -18.13
N LEU A 77 11.06 18.32 -18.33
CA LEU A 77 10.87 16.97 -18.86
C LEU A 77 10.42 16.97 -20.30
N THR A 78 10.89 16.01 -21.06
CA THR A 78 10.52 15.82 -22.46
C THR A 78 9.72 14.53 -22.68
N SER A 79 9.49 13.79 -21.60
CA SER A 79 8.78 12.50 -21.58
C SER A 79 7.77 12.46 -20.45
N GLU A 80 6.80 11.57 -20.57
CA GLU A 80 5.83 11.28 -19.51
C GLU A 80 6.54 10.78 -18.24
N VAL A 81 6.00 11.16 -17.08
CA VAL A 81 6.53 10.82 -15.77
C VAL A 81 5.66 9.78 -15.09
N PHE A 82 6.31 8.85 -14.45
CA PHE A 82 5.67 7.76 -13.73
C PHE A 82 6.31 7.54 -12.37
N ILE A 83 5.49 7.18 -11.42
CA ILE A 83 5.93 6.55 -10.18
C ILE A 83 6.05 5.06 -10.44
N ALA A 84 7.25 4.51 -10.25
CA ALA A 84 7.48 3.07 -10.38
C ALA A 84 7.13 2.36 -9.07
N THR A 85 6.23 1.40 -9.10
CA THR A 85 5.87 0.57 -7.95
C THR A 85 6.01 -0.90 -8.26
N TRP A 86 6.16 -1.71 -7.21
CA TRP A 86 6.30 -3.16 -7.31
C TRP A 86 5.34 -3.84 -6.34
N THR A 87 4.74 -4.94 -6.76
CA THR A 87 3.84 -5.72 -5.92
C THR A 87 3.90 -7.22 -6.24
N THR A 88 3.70 -8.05 -5.21
CA THR A 88 3.47 -9.50 -5.32
C THR A 88 2.00 -9.87 -5.25
N THR A 89 1.12 -8.87 -5.05
CA THR A 89 -0.33 -9.07 -4.91
C THR A 89 -1.10 -8.24 -5.93
N PRO A 90 -0.92 -8.48 -7.24
CA PRO A 90 -1.51 -7.63 -8.29
C PRO A 90 -3.05 -7.63 -8.29
N TRP A 91 -3.70 -8.63 -7.72
CA TRP A 91 -5.17 -8.67 -7.60
C TRP A 91 -5.75 -7.61 -6.66
N THR A 92 -4.93 -7.01 -5.79
CA THR A 92 -5.38 -5.92 -4.90
C THR A 92 -5.33 -4.54 -5.57
N LEU A 93 -4.74 -4.42 -6.75
CA LEU A 93 -4.63 -3.16 -7.48
C LEU A 93 -5.95 -2.41 -7.69
N PRO A 94 -7.07 -3.08 -8.01
CA PRO A 94 -8.35 -2.38 -8.11
C PRO A 94 -8.79 -1.70 -6.79
N GLY A 95 -8.28 -2.17 -5.65
CA GLY A 95 -8.49 -1.59 -4.31
C GLY A 95 -7.48 -0.52 -3.93
N ASN A 96 -6.56 -0.15 -4.83
CA ASN A 96 -5.57 0.90 -4.56
C ASN A 96 -6.25 2.21 -4.14
N LYS A 97 -5.73 2.84 -3.08
CA LYS A 97 -6.15 4.17 -2.62
C LYS A 97 -4.97 5.12 -2.47
N ALA A 98 -3.79 4.55 -2.26
CA ALA A 98 -2.59 5.33 -1.99
C ALA A 98 -1.32 4.64 -2.50
N MET A 99 -0.26 5.42 -2.53
CA MET A 99 1.13 4.97 -2.70
C MET A 99 1.89 5.34 -1.44
N SER A 100 2.27 4.35 -0.65
CA SER A 100 3.07 4.57 0.56
C SER A 100 4.54 4.78 0.22
N ILE A 101 5.16 5.77 0.84
CA ILE A 101 6.59 6.05 0.75
C ILE A 101 7.20 6.31 2.13
N ASN A 102 8.51 6.13 2.23
CA ASN A 102 9.24 6.57 3.42
C ASN A 102 9.66 8.03 3.23
N PRO A 103 9.24 8.97 4.11
CA PRO A 103 9.53 10.39 3.96
C PRO A 103 11.01 10.75 4.12
N ASP A 104 11.79 9.88 4.78
CA ASP A 104 13.21 10.11 5.06
C ASP A 104 14.15 9.61 3.96
N PHE A 105 13.64 8.79 3.03
CA PHE A 105 14.42 8.29 1.91
C PHE A 105 14.64 9.36 0.84
N ASP A 106 15.70 9.17 0.07
CA ASP A 106 15.95 9.93 -1.14
C ASP A 106 15.29 9.24 -2.34
N TYR A 107 14.73 10.05 -3.25
CA TYR A 107 14.07 9.58 -4.47
C TYR A 107 14.69 10.27 -5.67
N ASP A 108 15.13 9.46 -6.63
CA ASP A 108 15.71 9.90 -7.88
C ASP A 108 14.66 10.00 -8.98
N LEU A 109 14.72 11.09 -9.74
CA LEU A 109 14.06 11.22 -11.03
C LEU A 109 15.05 10.84 -12.11
N ILE A 110 14.72 9.81 -12.88
CA ILE A 110 15.57 9.30 -13.96
C ILE A 110 14.83 9.27 -15.29
N GLU A 111 15.55 9.50 -16.39
CA GLU A 111 15.06 9.23 -17.75
C GLU A 111 15.63 7.90 -18.23
N ILE A 112 14.77 7.04 -18.71
CA ILE A 112 15.11 5.74 -19.29
C ILE A 112 14.48 5.59 -20.67
N GLU A 113 14.95 4.62 -21.43
CA GLU A 113 14.37 4.23 -22.71
C GLU A 113 13.84 2.79 -22.64
N ILE A 114 12.53 2.63 -22.82
CA ILE A 114 11.83 1.35 -22.88
C ILE A 114 11.12 1.24 -24.22
N ASN A 115 11.40 0.18 -24.97
CA ASN A 115 10.81 -0.06 -26.30
C ASN A 115 10.90 1.16 -27.24
N SER A 116 12.09 1.79 -27.29
CA SER A 116 12.36 2.99 -28.09
C SER A 116 11.48 4.22 -27.71
N SER A 117 10.91 4.22 -26.51
CA SER A 117 10.17 5.34 -25.95
C SER A 117 10.88 5.82 -24.68
N LYS A 118 11.09 7.14 -24.60
CA LYS A 118 11.62 7.76 -23.39
C LYS A 118 10.53 7.89 -22.34
N LYS A 119 10.86 7.55 -21.11
CA LYS A 119 10.01 7.69 -19.94
C LYS A 119 10.83 8.24 -18.78
N SER A 120 10.21 9.07 -17.96
CA SER A 120 10.80 9.52 -16.70
C SER A 120 10.19 8.73 -15.56
N LEU A 121 11.04 8.23 -14.66
CA LEU A 121 10.61 7.45 -13.49
C LEU A 121 11.08 8.10 -12.21
N VAL A 122 10.22 8.08 -11.18
CA VAL A 122 10.62 8.36 -9.80
C VAL A 122 10.75 7.03 -9.06
N VAL A 123 11.89 6.83 -8.39
CA VAL A 123 12.25 5.60 -7.67
C VAL A 123 13.15 5.93 -6.49
N SER A 124 13.11 5.13 -5.42
CA SER A 124 14.04 5.30 -4.29
C SER A 124 15.49 5.15 -4.73
N SER A 125 16.35 6.06 -4.29
CA SER A 125 17.78 6.08 -4.64
C SER A 125 18.48 4.77 -4.22
N ASN A 126 18.16 4.22 -3.06
CA ASN A 126 18.74 2.98 -2.56
C ASN A 126 18.32 1.74 -3.37
N LEU A 127 17.19 1.82 -4.08
CA LEU A 127 16.64 0.72 -4.87
C LEU A 127 16.82 0.92 -6.38
N LEU A 128 17.44 2.03 -6.79
CA LEU A 128 17.61 2.39 -8.20
C LEU A 128 18.33 1.31 -9.00
N GLU A 129 19.51 0.87 -8.54
CA GLU A 129 20.29 -0.16 -9.23
C GLU A 129 19.52 -1.47 -9.37
N LYS A 130 18.91 -1.95 -8.29
CA LYS A 130 18.08 -3.17 -8.29
C LYS A 130 16.88 -3.06 -9.24
N THR A 131 16.26 -1.87 -9.32
CA THR A 131 15.14 -1.61 -10.22
C THR A 131 15.59 -1.62 -11.67
N LEU A 132 16.71 -0.98 -12.00
CA LEU A 132 17.27 -0.99 -13.36
C LEU A 132 17.68 -2.39 -13.80
N GLU A 133 18.31 -3.17 -12.92
CA GLU A 133 18.65 -4.57 -13.18
C GLU A 133 17.40 -5.42 -13.49
N ARG A 134 16.33 -5.27 -12.69
CA ARG A 134 15.06 -5.94 -12.91
C ARG A 134 14.41 -5.56 -14.25
N TYR A 135 14.55 -4.29 -14.65
CA TYR A 135 14.08 -3.79 -15.95
C TYR A 135 15.02 -4.11 -17.10
N LYS A 136 16.21 -4.70 -16.83
CA LYS A 136 17.26 -5.00 -17.80
C LYS A 136 17.74 -3.76 -18.54
N LEU A 137 17.88 -2.65 -17.83
CA LEU A 137 18.30 -1.36 -18.33
C LEU A 137 19.74 -1.07 -17.86
N GLU A 138 20.64 -0.86 -18.81
CA GLU A 138 22.05 -0.53 -18.53
C GLU A 138 22.32 0.98 -18.52
N LYS A 139 21.40 1.78 -19.05
CA LYS A 139 21.58 3.23 -19.23
C LYS A 139 20.38 4.01 -18.72
N PHE A 140 20.68 5.06 -18.02
CA PHE A 140 19.70 6.05 -17.59
C PHE A 140 20.35 7.43 -17.49
N ASN A 141 19.55 8.48 -17.53
CA ASN A 141 19.96 9.84 -17.22
C ASN A 141 19.37 10.25 -15.88
N SER A 142 20.20 10.62 -14.91
CA SER A 142 19.71 11.23 -13.66
C SER A 142 19.28 12.65 -13.94
N LEU A 143 18.05 13.00 -13.52
CA LEU A 143 17.45 14.32 -13.73
C LEU A 143 17.33 15.12 -12.43
N GLY A 144 17.48 14.49 -11.26
CA GLY A 144 17.45 15.14 -9.97
C GLY A 144 17.11 14.17 -8.85
N GLN A 145 17.14 14.68 -7.61
CA GLN A 145 16.86 13.93 -6.40
C GLN A 145 16.11 14.81 -5.40
N VAL A 146 15.14 14.24 -4.69
CA VAL A 146 14.39 14.92 -3.62
C VAL A 146 14.20 13.99 -2.42
N LYS A 147 13.84 14.54 -1.27
CA LYS A 147 13.40 13.74 -0.12
C LYS A 147 11.98 13.26 -0.28
N GLY A 148 11.68 12.07 0.23
CA GLY A 148 10.34 11.49 0.19
C GLY A 148 9.27 12.40 0.76
N LYS A 149 9.56 13.14 1.83
CA LYS A 149 8.64 14.11 2.42
C LYS A 149 8.10 15.16 1.43
N GLU A 150 8.86 15.46 0.36
CA GLU A 150 8.47 16.44 -0.65
C GLU A 150 7.49 15.84 -1.69
N LEU A 151 7.44 14.52 -1.78
CA LEU A 151 6.50 13.78 -2.63
C LEU A 151 5.15 13.50 -1.94
N VAL A 152 5.12 13.53 -0.59
CA VAL A 152 3.89 13.29 0.18
C VAL A 152 2.84 14.34 -0.15
N GLY A 153 1.61 13.88 -0.41
CA GLY A 153 0.47 14.73 -0.77
C GLY A 153 0.29 14.94 -2.28
N LEU A 154 1.20 14.43 -3.11
CA LEU A 154 1.00 14.42 -4.56
C LEU A 154 0.06 13.28 -4.97
N ASN A 155 -0.65 13.47 -6.07
CA ASN A 155 -1.55 12.47 -6.65
C ASN A 155 -0.95 11.85 -7.91
N CYS A 156 -1.02 10.52 -7.99
CA CYS A 156 -0.77 9.75 -9.21
C CYS A 156 -2.10 9.30 -9.82
N LYS A 157 -2.12 9.06 -11.12
CA LYS A 157 -3.25 8.41 -11.78
C LYS A 157 -3.09 6.90 -11.69
N HIS A 158 -4.19 6.20 -11.42
CA HIS A 158 -4.18 4.74 -11.47
C HIS A 158 -3.92 4.27 -12.91
N PRO A 159 -3.08 3.23 -13.15
CA PRO A 159 -2.64 2.88 -14.51
C PRO A 159 -3.75 2.36 -15.43
N PHE A 160 -4.89 1.88 -14.90
CA PHE A 160 -5.99 1.32 -15.70
C PHE A 160 -7.40 1.60 -15.17
N LEU A 161 -7.54 2.33 -14.05
CA LEU A 161 -8.81 2.80 -13.53
C LEU A 161 -8.86 4.32 -13.53
N ASP A 162 -10.06 4.87 -13.67
CA ASP A 162 -10.29 6.32 -13.56
C ASP A 162 -10.38 6.73 -12.09
N GLN A 163 -9.24 6.66 -11.42
CA GLN A 163 -9.08 7.07 -10.03
C GLN A 163 -7.67 7.59 -9.76
N GLU A 164 -7.55 8.38 -8.71
CA GLU A 164 -6.27 8.89 -8.22
C GLU A 164 -5.75 8.03 -7.08
N SER A 165 -4.43 8.04 -6.90
CA SER A 165 -3.69 7.39 -5.83
C SER A 165 -2.83 8.44 -5.13
N LEU A 166 -3.17 8.75 -3.88
CA LEU A 166 -2.46 9.74 -3.08
C LEU A 166 -1.12 9.19 -2.58
N ILE A 167 -0.05 9.94 -2.72
CA ILE A 167 1.24 9.59 -2.10
C ILE A 167 1.18 9.94 -0.61
N ILE A 168 1.32 8.92 0.24
CA ILE A 168 1.24 9.03 1.70
C ILE A 168 2.54 8.61 2.37
N SER A 169 2.80 9.19 3.54
CA SER A 169 3.94 8.79 4.38
C SER A 169 3.64 7.51 5.13
N SER A 170 4.57 6.55 5.12
CA SER A 170 4.47 5.37 5.96
C SER A 170 5.84 4.81 6.34
N SER A 171 5.96 4.37 7.59
CA SER A 171 7.19 3.78 8.14
C SER A 171 7.40 2.31 7.76
N HIS A 172 6.39 1.62 7.20
CA HIS A 172 6.53 0.23 6.77
C HIS A 172 7.30 0.09 5.44
N VAL A 173 7.49 1.20 4.72
CA VAL A 173 8.27 1.18 3.47
C VAL A 173 9.75 1.07 3.77
N THR A 174 10.35 0.00 3.29
CA THR A 174 11.79 -0.31 3.45
C THR A 174 12.56 -0.08 2.14
N ASP A 175 13.89 -0.09 2.23
CA ASP A 175 14.81 -0.01 1.10
C ASP A 175 15.46 -1.35 0.75
N GLU A 176 14.85 -2.45 1.17
CA GLU A 176 15.35 -3.79 0.92
C GLU A 176 14.92 -4.34 -0.43
N ILE A 177 13.64 -4.11 -0.79
CA ILE A 177 13.00 -4.68 -1.98
C ILE A 177 12.01 -3.68 -2.61
N GLY A 178 11.72 -3.86 -3.90
CA GLY A 178 10.74 -3.05 -4.64
C GLY A 178 11.36 -1.83 -5.31
N THR A 179 10.71 -0.68 -5.21
CA THR A 179 11.07 0.58 -5.86
C THR A 179 11.10 1.77 -4.89
N GLY A 180 10.75 1.53 -3.61
CA GLY A 180 10.55 2.59 -2.61
C GLY A 180 9.14 3.19 -2.63
N PHE A 181 8.29 2.76 -3.55
CA PHE A 181 6.86 3.05 -3.55
C PHE A 181 6.08 1.76 -3.39
N VAL A 182 5.19 1.73 -2.40
CA VAL A 182 4.36 0.56 -2.11
C VAL A 182 2.91 0.87 -2.46
N HIS A 183 2.35 0.06 -3.37
CA HIS A 183 0.92 0.05 -3.66
C HIS A 183 0.15 -0.23 -2.36
N THR A 184 -0.82 0.62 -2.02
CA THR A 184 -1.51 0.57 -0.74
C THR A 184 -3.01 0.42 -0.95
N ALA A 185 -3.56 -0.68 -0.41
CA ALA A 185 -4.97 -1.05 -0.50
C ALA A 185 -5.52 -1.36 0.91
N PRO A 186 -6.12 -0.39 1.62
CA PRO A 186 -6.44 -0.48 3.05
C PRO A 186 -7.46 -1.57 3.41
N ALA A 187 -8.22 -2.08 2.43
CA ALA A 187 -9.13 -3.20 2.65
C ALA A 187 -8.44 -4.58 2.59
N HIS A 188 -7.18 -4.67 2.15
CA HIS A 188 -6.51 -5.92 1.82
C HIS A 188 -5.21 -6.20 2.60
N GLY A 189 -4.76 -5.28 3.44
CA GLY A 189 -3.57 -5.44 4.27
C GLY A 189 -3.68 -4.68 5.59
N LEU A 190 -3.14 -5.24 6.68
CA LEU A 190 -3.18 -4.58 7.98
C LEU A 190 -2.26 -3.35 7.99
N GLU A 191 -1.06 -3.47 7.43
CA GLU A 191 -0.10 -2.36 7.30
C GLU A 191 -0.65 -1.23 6.43
N ASP A 192 -1.32 -1.59 5.31
CA ASP A 192 -2.00 -0.65 4.43
C ASP A 192 -3.16 0.07 5.15
N TYR A 193 -3.95 -0.70 5.92
CA TYR A 193 -5.03 -0.14 6.72
C TYR A 193 -4.50 0.85 7.76
N GLU A 194 -3.42 0.50 8.47
CA GLU A 194 -2.80 1.37 9.47
C GLU A 194 -2.21 2.64 8.84
N ALA A 195 -1.55 2.51 7.69
CA ALA A 195 -1.02 3.64 6.93
C ALA A 195 -2.11 4.60 6.44
N CYS A 196 -3.29 4.07 6.15
CA CYS A 196 -4.44 4.83 5.63
C CYS A 196 -5.39 5.33 6.72
N ARG A 197 -5.19 4.98 8.00
CA ARG A 197 -6.15 5.22 9.10
C ARG A 197 -6.53 6.69 9.29
N ASP A 198 -5.58 7.59 9.07
CA ASP A 198 -5.78 9.03 9.26
C ASP A 198 -6.30 9.74 8.00
N TYR A 199 -6.58 8.98 6.93
CA TYR A 199 -7.13 9.44 5.67
C TYR A 199 -8.57 8.96 5.51
N ASP A 200 -9.41 9.77 4.85
CA ASP A 200 -10.82 9.43 4.58
C ASP A 200 -10.94 8.61 3.28
N PHE A 201 -10.31 7.42 3.28
CA PHE A 201 -10.43 6.49 2.16
C PHE A 201 -11.58 5.51 2.36
N ASP A 202 -12.23 5.15 1.24
CA ASP A 202 -13.17 4.03 1.23
C ASP A 202 -12.42 2.70 1.43
N ASN A 203 -12.71 2.03 2.53
CA ASN A 203 -12.13 0.75 2.93
C ASN A 203 -13.04 -0.44 2.57
N SER A 204 -13.94 -0.29 1.60
CA SER A 204 -14.78 -1.40 1.14
C SER A 204 -13.91 -2.50 0.50
N SER A 205 -14.16 -3.74 0.90
CA SER A 205 -13.48 -4.90 0.33
C SER A 205 -14.02 -5.21 -1.06
N LEU A 206 -13.11 -5.47 -2.00
CA LEU A 206 -13.44 -5.97 -3.34
C LEU A 206 -13.61 -7.50 -3.37
N VAL A 207 -13.07 -8.18 -2.35
CA VAL A 207 -13.15 -9.63 -2.23
C VAL A 207 -14.42 -9.98 -1.45
N GLN A 208 -15.24 -10.83 -2.04
CA GLN A 208 -16.47 -11.34 -1.44
C GLN A 208 -16.17 -12.46 -0.43
N ALA A 209 -17.20 -12.90 0.30
CA ALA A 209 -17.02 -13.91 1.36
C ALA A 209 -16.53 -15.27 0.82
N ASP A 210 -16.76 -15.56 -0.42
CA ASP A 210 -16.36 -16.78 -1.13
C ASP A 210 -15.04 -16.67 -1.91
N GLY A 211 -14.28 -15.58 -1.69
CA GLY A 211 -12.99 -15.32 -2.36
C GLY A 211 -13.18 -14.79 -3.78
#